data_28442a8ef2af8969dde36eeeb0def50d
#
_entry.id   28442a8ef2af8969dde36eeeb0def50d
#
_cell.length_a   1.000
_cell.length_b   1.000
_cell.length_c   1.000
_cell.angle_alpha   90.00
_cell.angle_beta   90.00
_cell.angle_gamma   90.00
#
_symmetry.space_group_name_H-M   'P 1'
#
loop_
_entity.id
_entity.type
_entity.pdbx_description
1 polymer ?
#
loop_
_entity_poly.entity_id
_entity_poly.type
_entity_poly.pdbx_seq_one_letter_code
_entity_poly.pdbx_strand_id
1 'polypeptide(L)'
;MSENSTRKEIFSWLRAIAIAVVIAFACRYFLFTPSTVHGESMLPTYHDSDHVIVSKVSKIERNDIVVFHAPDADAHYIKRVIGLPGDTIEVIDNVLYVNGEAQDQSYLPEDMMTGDFKLKELTGEEKVPKGKVFVMGDNRTNSKDSRIFGFISDEEVIGEVKMTFYPFSDFHIGS
;
A
#
# COMPACT_ATOMS: atom_id res chain seq x y z
N MET A 1 6.98 -6.17 -58.07
CA MET A 1 7.34 -7.06 -56.92
C MET A 1 7.38 -6.39 -55.57
N SER A 2 7.04 -5.10 -55.39
CA SER A 2 7.15 -4.36 -54.12
C SER A 2 5.89 -4.31 -53.25
N GLU A 3 4.71 -4.37 -53.85
CA GLU A 3 3.44 -4.18 -53.08
C GLU A 3 3.09 -5.31 -52.10
N ASN A 4 3.44 -6.54 -52.42
CA ASN A 4 3.21 -7.70 -51.52
C ASN A 4 4.18 -7.74 -50.35
N SER A 5 5.38 -7.14 -50.45
CA SER A 5 6.33 -7.01 -49.34
C SER A 5 5.82 -5.99 -48.32
N THR A 6 5.41 -4.82 -48.79
CA THR A 6 4.91 -3.72 -47.95
C THR A 6 3.62 -4.14 -47.17
N ARG A 7 2.72 -4.87 -47.83
CA ARG A 7 1.51 -5.41 -47.16
C ARG A 7 1.86 -6.41 -46.05
N LYS A 8 2.82 -7.30 -46.27
CA LYS A 8 3.27 -8.27 -45.24
C LYS A 8 3.94 -7.55 -44.06
N GLU A 9 4.73 -6.53 -44.31
CA GLU A 9 5.34 -5.71 -43.29
C GLU A 9 4.29 -4.95 -42.46
N ILE A 10 3.31 -4.32 -43.08
CA ILE A 10 2.21 -3.65 -42.40
C ILE A 10 1.42 -4.63 -41.54
N PHE A 11 1.10 -5.81 -42.05
CA PHE A 11 0.40 -6.84 -41.26
C PHE A 11 1.24 -7.33 -40.06
N SER A 12 2.55 -7.45 -40.23
CA SER A 12 3.46 -7.81 -39.13
C SER A 12 3.47 -6.75 -38.03
N TRP A 13 3.55 -5.47 -38.38
CA TRP A 13 3.48 -4.35 -37.47
C TRP A 13 2.14 -4.28 -36.74
N LEU A 14 1.02 -4.42 -37.48
CA LEU A 14 -0.32 -4.42 -36.85
C LEU A 14 -0.50 -5.57 -35.86
N ARG A 15 0.02 -6.76 -36.17
CA ARG A 15 0.00 -7.91 -35.25
C ARG A 15 0.86 -7.65 -34.00
N ALA A 16 2.06 -7.08 -34.18
CA ALA A 16 2.93 -6.75 -33.07
C ALA A 16 2.29 -5.70 -32.14
N ILE A 17 1.67 -4.66 -32.70
CA ILE A 17 0.94 -3.65 -31.94
C ILE A 17 -0.26 -4.28 -31.20
N ALA A 18 -1.04 -5.14 -31.86
CA ALA A 18 -2.17 -5.81 -31.23
C ALA A 18 -1.72 -6.68 -30.03
N ILE A 19 -0.63 -7.45 -30.19
CA ILE A 19 -0.06 -8.24 -29.10
C ILE A 19 0.42 -7.35 -27.95
N ALA A 20 1.14 -6.25 -28.25
CA ALA A 20 1.63 -5.31 -27.26
C ALA A 20 0.47 -4.67 -26.46
N VAL A 21 -0.62 -4.29 -27.14
CA VAL A 21 -1.83 -3.76 -26.50
C VAL A 21 -2.47 -4.81 -25.58
N VAL A 22 -2.58 -6.06 -26.01
CA VAL A 22 -3.15 -7.14 -25.18
C VAL A 22 -2.28 -7.37 -23.95
N ILE A 23 -0.95 -7.40 -24.09
CA ILE A 23 -0.02 -7.55 -22.97
C ILE A 23 -0.14 -6.36 -22.02
N ALA A 24 -0.16 -5.13 -22.54
CA ALA A 24 -0.31 -3.93 -21.71
C ALA A 24 -1.63 -3.94 -20.91
N PHE A 25 -2.73 -4.34 -21.54
CA PHE A 25 -4.02 -4.53 -20.87
C PHE A 25 -3.97 -5.62 -19.79
N ALA A 26 -3.35 -6.75 -20.08
CA ALA A 26 -3.19 -7.84 -19.13
C ALA A 26 -2.34 -7.39 -17.93
N CYS A 27 -1.20 -6.74 -18.17
CA CYS A 27 -0.35 -6.19 -17.11
C CYS A 27 -1.12 -5.21 -16.22
N ARG A 28 -1.84 -4.25 -16.83
CA ARG A 28 -2.64 -3.27 -16.08
C ARG A 28 -3.74 -3.94 -15.26
N TYR A 29 -4.43 -4.93 -15.81
CA TYR A 29 -5.56 -5.57 -15.15
C TYR A 29 -5.14 -6.50 -14.01
N PHE A 30 -4.07 -7.27 -14.21
CA PHE A 30 -3.66 -8.32 -13.27
C PHE A 30 -2.55 -7.90 -12.31
N LEU A 31 -1.64 -7.01 -12.71
CA LEU A 31 -0.43 -6.72 -11.93
C LEU A 31 -0.48 -5.37 -11.22
N PHE A 32 -0.99 -4.33 -11.89
CA PHE A 32 -0.90 -2.97 -11.38
C PHE A 32 -2.22 -2.21 -11.52
N THR A 33 -2.49 -1.34 -10.56
CA THR A 33 -3.62 -0.41 -10.64
C THR A 33 -3.19 0.98 -10.19
N PRO A 34 -3.51 2.04 -10.97
CA PRO A 34 -3.33 3.40 -10.49
C PRO A 34 -4.39 3.70 -9.43
N SER A 35 -4.01 4.44 -8.40
CA SER A 35 -4.89 4.92 -7.36
C SER A 35 -4.56 6.38 -7.03
N THR A 36 -5.53 7.10 -6.48
CA THR A 36 -5.32 8.45 -5.95
C THR A 36 -5.45 8.42 -4.44
N VAL A 37 -4.50 9.02 -3.75
CA VAL A 37 -4.53 9.17 -2.30
C VAL A 37 -5.56 10.23 -1.92
N HIS A 38 -6.40 9.95 -0.94
CA HIS A 38 -7.36 10.90 -0.40
C HIS A 38 -7.16 11.07 1.09
N GLY A 39 -7.14 12.35 1.51
CA GLY A 39 -6.99 12.74 2.90
C GLY A 39 -5.53 12.80 3.38
N GLU A 40 -5.37 13.06 4.65
CA GLU A 40 -4.08 13.45 5.26
C GLU A 40 -3.51 12.38 6.18
N SER A 41 -4.11 11.18 6.24
CA SER A 41 -3.73 10.14 7.21
C SER A 41 -2.34 9.54 7.00
N MET A 42 -1.72 9.79 5.85
CA MET A 42 -0.38 9.31 5.50
C MET A 42 0.67 10.42 5.44
N LEU A 43 0.32 11.65 5.87
CA LEU A 43 1.31 12.72 5.99
C LEU A 43 2.43 12.35 6.97
N PRO A 44 3.68 12.72 6.69
CA PRO A 44 4.16 13.45 5.53
C PRO A 44 4.49 12.57 4.31
N THR A 45 4.35 11.25 4.41
CA THR A 45 4.76 10.30 3.36
C THR A 45 3.95 10.46 2.08
N TYR A 46 2.63 10.65 2.19
CA TYR A 46 1.74 10.93 1.07
C TYR A 46 0.81 12.10 1.38
N HIS A 47 0.58 12.91 0.36
CA HIS A 47 -0.34 14.04 0.42
C HIS A 47 -1.67 13.71 -0.28
N ASP A 48 -2.68 14.51 0.02
CA ASP A 48 -3.94 14.42 -0.71
C ASP A 48 -3.72 14.68 -2.20
N SER A 49 -4.41 13.91 -3.04
CA SER A 49 -4.31 13.96 -4.51
C SER A 49 -3.00 13.41 -5.10
N ASP A 50 -2.14 12.76 -4.32
CA ASP A 50 -1.02 12.00 -4.87
C ASP A 50 -1.53 10.81 -5.71
N HIS A 51 -0.90 10.60 -6.86
CA HIS A 51 -1.21 9.46 -7.73
C HIS A 51 -0.14 8.37 -7.59
N VAL A 52 -0.58 7.19 -7.22
CA VAL A 52 0.28 6.04 -6.91
C VAL A 52 -0.02 4.84 -7.80
N ILE A 53 0.98 4.00 -8.00
CA ILE A 53 0.82 2.69 -8.64
C ILE A 53 0.84 1.61 -7.56
N VAL A 54 -0.22 0.83 -7.53
CA VAL A 54 -0.42 -0.28 -6.59
C VAL A 54 -0.14 -1.61 -7.30
N SER A 55 0.75 -2.42 -6.75
CA SER A 55 1.03 -3.79 -7.19
C SER A 55 0.10 -4.77 -6.49
N LYS A 56 -0.64 -5.56 -7.29
CA LYS A 56 -1.59 -6.57 -6.77
C LYS A 56 -0.95 -7.92 -6.48
N VAL A 57 0.31 -8.10 -6.85
CA VAL A 57 1.00 -9.40 -6.79
C VAL A 57 2.17 -9.40 -5.81
N SER A 58 2.46 -8.28 -5.18
CA SER A 58 3.50 -8.18 -4.16
C SER A 58 3.13 -9.00 -2.93
N LYS A 59 4.12 -9.65 -2.34
CA LYS A 59 3.99 -10.17 -0.98
C LYS A 59 4.09 -8.98 -0.02
N ILE A 60 3.13 -8.88 0.87
CA ILE A 60 3.09 -7.80 1.86
C ILE A 60 4.12 -8.07 2.95
N GLU A 61 4.94 -7.07 3.21
CA GLU A 61 5.99 -7.08 4.22
C GLU A 61 5.78 -5.96 5.24
N ARG A 62 6.53 -5.98 6.34
CA ARG A 62 6.47 -4.91 7.33
C ARG A 62 7.01 -3.61 6.74
N ASN A 63 6.39 -2.50 7.09
CA ASN A 63 6.60 -1.14 6.59
C ASN A 63 6.09 -0.89 5.17
N ASP A 64 5.60 -1.90 4.43
CA ASP A 64 4.94 -1.66 3.15
C ASP A 64 3.72 -0.77 3.33
N ILE A 65 3.47 0.08 2.34
CA ILE A 65 2.26 0.88 2.28
C ILE A 65 1.25 0.16 1.40
N VAL A 66 0.09 -0.13 1.95
CA VAL A 66 -0.95 -0.91 1.29
C VAL A 66 -2.22 -0.11 1.08
N VAL A 67 -2.90 -0.43 -0.02
CA VAL A 67 -4.27 0.02 -0.29
C VAL A 67 -5.20 -1.17 -0.04
N PHE A 68 -6.29 -0.96 0.67
CA PHE A 68 -7.24 -2.01 1.04
C PHE A 68 -8.67 -1.48 1.09
N HIS A 69 -9.64 -2.39 1.03
CA HIS A 69 -11.06 -2.07 1.23
C HIS A 69 -11.30 -1.68 2.70
N ALA A 70 -11.87 -0.50 2.92
CA ALA A 70 -12.13 -0.03 4.26
C ALA A 70 -13.18 -0.91 4.97
N PRO A 71 -12.93 -1.37 6.22
CA PRO A 71 -13.86 -2.26 6.92
C PRO A 71 -15.13 -1.54 7.39
N ASP A 72 -15.16 -0.23 7.34
CA ASP A 72 -16.19 0.63 7.91
C ASP A 72 -16.76 1.67 6.95
N ALA A 73 -16.39 1.60 5.67
CA ALA A 73 -16.87 2.49 4.62
C ALA A 73 -16.79 1.82 3.23
N ASP A 74 -17.63 2.23 2.32
CA ASP A 74 -17.47 1.88 0.90
C ASP A 74 -16.39 2.76 0.24
N ALA A 75 -15.15 2.51 0.64
CA ALA A 75 -13.97 3.29 0.24
C ALA A 75 -12.69 2.45 0.28
N HIS A 76 -11.63 2.95 -0.30
CA HIS A 76 -10.29 2.40 -0.15
C HIS A 76 -9.48 3.27 0.80
N TYR A 77 -8.78 2.62 1.73
CA TYR A 77 -7.84 3.27 2.62
C TYR A 77 -6.41 2.94 2.21
N ILE A 78 -5.51 3.87 2.50
CA ILE A 78 -4.07 3.70 2.36
C ILE A 78 -3.42 3.80 3.74
N LYS A 79 -2.62 2.80 4.14
CA LYS A 79 -1.95 2.74 5.44
C LYS A 79 -0.63 1.98 5.33
N ARG A 80 0.22 2.14 6.34
CA ARG A 80 1.46 1.38 6.49
C ARG A 80 1.22 0.12 7.31
N VAL A 81 1.80 -0.99 6.86
CA VAL A 81 1.78 -2.28 7.57
C VAL A 81 2.76 -2.22 8.74
N ILE A 82 2.24 -2.33 9.94
CA ILE A 82 3.02 -2.32 11.18
C ILE A 82 3.22 -3.74 11.71
N GLY A 83 2.20 -4.58 11.60
CA GLY A 83 2.26 -5.95 12.11
C GLY A 83 1.81 -6.97 11.09
N LEU A 84 2.56 -8.05 11.02
CA LEU A 84 2.30 -9.24 10.20
C LEU A 84 1.73 -10.37 11.08
N PRO A 85 1.14 -11.42 10.47
CA PRO A 85 0.60 -12.56 11.22
C PRO A 85 1.59 -13.13 12.24
N GLY A 86 1.18 -13.22 13.50
CA GLY A 86 1.98 -13.73 14.61
C GLY A 86 2.74 -12.68 15.41
N ASP A 87 2.78 -11.43 14.97
CA ASP A 87 3.46 -10.34 15.69
C ASP A 87 2.69 -9.89 16.92
N THR A 88 3.43 -9.53 17.95
CA THR A 88 2.99 -8.69 19.07
C THR A 88 3.33 -7.24 18.77
N ILE A 89 2.47 -6.29 19.15
CA ILE A 89 2.66 -4.87 18.89
C ILE A 89 2.33 -4.09 20.17
N GLU A 90 3.22 -3.18 20.53
CA GLU A 90 2.99 -2.22 21.59
C GLU A 90 3.72 -0.90 21.30
N VAL A 91 3.19 0.17 21.82
CA VAL A 91 3.86 1.48 21.87
C VAL A 91 4.03 1.86 23.34
N ILE A 92 5.26 2.18 23.73
CA ILE A 92 5.64 2.59 25.08
C ILE A 92 6.53 3.82 24.93
N ASP A 93 6.18 4.89 25.64
CA ASP A 93 6.92 6.16 25.59
C ASP A 93 7.16 6.64 24.14
N ASN A 94 6.13 6.51 23.27
CA ASN A 94 6.15 6.85 21.85
C ASN A 94 7.09 5.98 20.98
N VAL A 95 7.66 4.91 21.51
CA VAL A 95 8.48 3.95 20.75
C VAL A 95 7.63 2.74 20.38
N LEU A 96 7.61 2.41 19.08
CA LEU A 96 6.95 1.21 18.57
C LEU A 96 7.82 -0.02 18.81
N TYR A 97 7.25 -1.03 19.44
CA TYR A 97 7.87 -2.35 19.60
C TYR A 97 7.06 -3.39 18.84
N VAL A 98 7.75 -4.22 18.08
CA VAL A 98 7.19 -5.42 17.45
C VAL A 98 7.99 -6.63 17.91
N ASN A 99 7.30 -7.61 18.48
CA ASN A 99 7.92 -8.79 19.09
C ASN A 99 8.96 -8.44 20.18
N GLY A 100 8.78 -7.32 20.86
CA GLY A 100 9.70 -6.82 21.91
C GLY A 100 10.91 -6.07 21.37
N GLU A 101 11.04 -5.89 20.05
CA GLU A 101 12.14 -5.15 19.42
C GLU A 101 11.66 -3.76 18.98
N ALA A 102 12.41 -2.72 19.34
CA ALA A 102 12.12 -1.36 18.93
C ALA A 102 12.26 -1.22 17.39
N GLN A 103 11.27 -0.64 16.77
CA GLN A 103 11.22 -0.45 15.31
C GLN A 103 11.68 0.96 14.94
N ASP A 104 12.43 1.03 13.83
CA ASP A 104 12.74 2.32 13.22
C ASP A 104 11.46 2.96 12.67
N GLN A 105 11.25 4.22 13.01
CA GLN A 105 10.14 5.04 12.55
C GLN A 105 10.67 6.36 11.93
N SER A 106 11.83 6.32 11.28
CA SER A 106 12.48 7.48 10.64
C SER A 106 11.61 8.14 9.55
N TYR A 107 10.57 7.45 9.08
CA TYR A 107 9.57 8.00 8.16
C TYR A 107 8.56 8.95 8.85
N LEU A 108 8.56 9.02 10.18
CA LEU A 108 7.73 9.95 10.93
C LEU A 108 8.51 11.21 11.29
N PRO A 109 7.85 12.38 11.40
CA PRO A 109 8.43 13.55 12.03
C PRO A 109 8.86 13.27 13.48
N GLU A 110 9.94 13.91 13.92
CA GLU A 110 10.49 13.72 15.27
C GLU A 110 9.50 14.05 16.40
N ASP A 111 8.57 14.97 16.15
CA ASP A 111 7.54 15.41 17.08
C ASP A 111 6.22 14.62 16.96
N MET A 112 6.16 13.63 16.06
CA MET A 112 4.96 12.81 15.89
C MET A 112 4.70 11.93 17.09
N MET A 113 3.53 12.08 17.68
CA MET A 113 3.09 11.28 18.83
C MET A 113 2.13 10.18 18.41
N THR A 114 2.46 8.95 18.77
CA THR A 114 1.59 7.79 18.49
C THR A 114 0.60 7.52 19.63
N GLY A 115 1.00 7.82 20.85
CA GLY A 115 0.28 7.44 22.08
C GLY A 115 0.50 5.96 22.42
N ASP A 116 0.61 5.67 23.69
CA ASP A 116 0.90 4.33 24.19
C ASP A 116 -0.30 3.40 24.04
N PHE A 117 -0.05 2.18 23.62
CA PHE A 117 -1.04 1.11 23.55
C PHE A 117 -0.40 -0.28 23.55
N LYS A 118 -1.19 -1.29 23.86
CA LYS A 118 -0.87 -2.69 23.60
C LYS A 118 -1.92 -3.29 22.67
N LEU A 119 -1.47 -4.14 21.74
CA LEU A 119 -2.34 -4.80 20.77
C LEU A 119 -3.55 -5.45 21.44
N LYS A 120 -3.31 -6.16 22.57
CA LYS A 120 -4.35 -6.83 23.37
C LYS A 120 -5.43 -5.88 23.88
N GLU A 121 -5.05 -4.67 24.27
CA GLU A 121 -5.99 -3.67 24.80
C GLU A 121 -6.91 -3.12 23.71
N LEU A 122 -6.39 -2.99 22.49
CA LEU A 122 -7.13 -2.47 21.33
C LEU A 122 -8.01 -3.52 20.67
N THR A 123 -7.52 -4.76 20.55
CA THR A 123 -8.13 -5.78 19.68
C THR A 123 -8.64 -7.01 20.44
N GLY A 124 -8.25 -7.20 21.70
CA GLY A 124 -8.47 -8.42 22.50
C GLY A 124 -7.46 -9.55 22.21
N GLU A 125 -6.66 -9.42 21.17
CA GLU A 125 -5.69 -10.43 20.72
C GLU A 125 -4.27 -10.06 21.15
N GLU A 126 -3.48 -11.04 21.61
CA GLU A 126 -2.07 -10.81 21.96
C GLU A 126 -1.16 -10.70 20.72
N LYS A 127 -1.59 -11.32 19.62
CA LYS A 127 -0.85 -11.38 18.36
C LYS A 127 -1.75 -11.09 17.19
N VAL A 128 -1.17 -10.56 16.12
CA VAL A 128 -1.86 -10.43 14.84
C VAL A 128 -2.30 -11.81 14.36
N PRO A 129 -3.59 -12.03 14.10
CA PRO A 129 -4.10 -13.34 13.66
C PRO A 129 -3.55 -13.73 12.27
N LYS A 130 -3.57 -15.05 12.00
CA LYS A 130 -3.18 -15.57 10.68
C LYS A 130 -4.11 -15.01 9.59
N GLY A 131 -3.53 -14.60 8.46
CA GLY A 131 -4.26 -14.02 7.32
C GLY A 131 -4.76 -12.60 7.58
N LYS A 132 -4.16 -11.90 8.56
CA LYS A 132 -4.49 -10.51 8.87
C LYS A 132 -3.24 -9.67 9.06
N VAL A 133 -3.37 -8.37 8.86
CA VAL A 133 -2.33 -7.38 9.12
C VAL A 133 -2.84 -6.28 10.06
N PHE A 134 -1.92 -5.65 10.77
CA PHE A 134 -2.19 -4.47 11.59
C PHE A 134 -1.56 -3.27 10.88
N VAL A 135 -2.35 -2.26 10.57
CA VAL A 135 -1.93 -1.11 9.77
C VAL A 135 -2.12 0.19 10.55
N MET A 136 -1.22 1.15 10.30
CA MET A 136 -1.33 2.50 10.89
C MET A 136 -1.08 3.56 9.82
N GLY A 137 -1.70 4.72 9.98
CA GLY A 137 -1.34 5.89 9.19
C GLY A 137 -0.08 6.55 9.71
N ASP A 138 0.69 7.18 8.83
CA ASP A 138 1.90 7.90 9.23
C ASP A 138 1.54 9.20 9.98
N ASN A 139 0.42 9.83 9.64
CA ASN A 139 -0.17 10.88 10.48
C ASN A 139 -0.86 10.28 11.71
N ARG A 140 -0.07 9.86 12.69
CA ARG A 140 -0.49 9.10 13.86
C ARG A 140 -1.63 9.71 14.64
N THR A 141 -1.68 11.03 14.70
CA THR A 141 -2.71 11.78 15.44
C THR A 141 -3.97 12.04 14.63
N ASN A 142 -3.91 11.91 13.29
CA ASN A 142 -5.02 12.13 12.37
C ASN A 142 -5.21 10.95 11.42
N SER A 143 -5.31 9.74 11.96
CA SER A 143 -5.52 8.52 11.19
C SER A 143 -6.57 7.63 11.82
N LYS A 144 -7.56 7.22 11.01
CA LYS A 144 -8.45 6.11 11.32
C LYS A 144 -7.81 4.83 10.76
N ASP A 145 -7.30 3.98 11.66
CA ASP A 145 -6.52 2.80 11.31
C ASP A 145 -6.78 1.63 12.28
N SER A 146 -5.95 0.62 12.29
CA SER A 146 -6.15 -0.59 13.09
C SER A 146 -6.26 -0.34 14.59
N ARG A 147 -5.83 0.80 15.07
CA ARG A 147 -6.07 1.21 16.48
C ARG A 147 -7.56 1.42 16.77
N ILE A 148 -8.36 1.67 15.74
CA ILE A 148 -9.81 1.95 15.83
C ILE A 148 -10.63 0.79 15.31
N PHE A 149 -10.33 0.28 14.11
CA PHE A 149 -11.16 -0.75 13.45
C PHE A 149 -10.59 -2.18 13.56
N GLY A 150 -9.42 -2.36 14.19
CA GLY A 150 -8.78 -3.67 14.33
C GLY A 150 -8.00 -4.11 13.08
N PHE A 151 -7.92 -5.41 12.87
CA PHE A 151 -7.11 -6.00 11.80
C PHE A 151 -7.80 -5.92 10.45
N ILE A 152 -6.97 -5.88 9.39
CA ILE A 152 -7.38 -6.03 8.00
C ILE A 152 -7.07 -7.45 7.54
N SER A 153 -8.00 -8.11 6.89
CA SER A 153 -7.80 -9.40 6.24
C SER A 153 -6.93 -9.27 4.99
N ASP A 154 -6.10 -10.27 4.71
CA ASP A 154 -5.32 -10.33 3.47
C ASP A 154 -6.21 -10.22 2.21
N GLU A 155 -7.47 -10.69 2.28
CA GLU A 155 -8.44 -10.62 1.19
C GLU A 155 -8.95 -9.19 0.93
N GLU A 156 -8.88 -8.31 1.94
CA GLU A 156 -9.26 -6.90 1.82
C GLU A 156 -8.14 -6.06 1.21
N VAL A 157 -6.89 -6.57 1.22
CA VAL A 157 -5.75 -5.87 0.66
C VAL A 157 -5.79 -5.91 -0.86
N ILE A 158 -5.90 -4.74 -1.49
CA ILE A 158 -5.86 -4.58 -2.95
C ILE A 158 -4.43 -4.74 -3.46
N GLY A 159 -3.45 -4.23 -2.72
CA GLY A 159 -2.04 -4.37 -3.05
C GLY A 159 -1.14 -3.34 -2.36
N GLU A 160 0.13 -3.42 -2.69
CA GLU A 160 1.20 -2.58 -2.16
C GLU A 160 1.47 -1.40 -3.08
N VAL A 161 1.67 -0.22 -2.51
CA VAL A 161 2.10 0.98 -3.25
C VAL A 161 3.57 0.83 -3.63
N LYS A 162 3.87 0.92 -4.92
CA LYS A 162 5.24 0.77 -5.45
C LYS A 162 5.88 2.07 -5.89
N MET A 163 5.10 3.05 -6.27
CA MET A 163 5.64 4.33 -6.70
C MET A 163 4.58 5.41 -6.69
N THR A 164 5.02 6.64 -6.46
CA THR A 164 4.28 7.87 -6.74
C THR A 164 4.70 8.39 -8.11
N PHE A 165 3.74 8.69 -8.98
CA PHE A 165 4.05 9.20 -10.32
C PHE A 165 3.53 10.62 -10.57
N TYR A 166 2.73 11.16 -9.67
CA TYR A 166 2.27 12.54 -9.71
C TYR A 166 1.93 13.02 -8.29
N PRO A 167 2.30 14.26 -7.90
CA PRO A 167 3.02 15.24 -8.71
C PRO A 167 4.47 14.79 -9.00
N PHE A 168 5.06 15.27 -10.09
CA PHE A 168 6.43 14.87 -10.49
C PHE A 168 7.51 15.34 -9.50
N SER A 169 7.20 16.33 -8.63
CA SER A 169 8.07 16.75 -7.54
C SER A 169 8.27 15.66 -6.50
N ASP A 170 7.28 14.78 -6.33
CA ASP A 170 7.23 13.75 -5.29
C ASP A 170 7.42 12.35 -5.88
N PHE A 171 7.99 12.30 -7.12
CA PHE A 171 8.29 11.03 -7.75
C PHE A 171 9.31 10.23 -6.92
N HIS A 172 8.87 9.08 -6.40
CA HIS A 172 9.75 8.13 -5.75
C HIS A 172 9.31 6.68 -6.03
N ILE A 173 10.25 5.76 -5.94
CA ILE A 173 10.04 4.33 -6.12
C ILE A 173 10.32 3.65 -4.79
N GLY A 174 9.39 2.85 -4.33
CA GLY A 174 9.43 2.16 -3.05
C GLY A 174 8.54 2.83 -2.00
N SER A 175 8.36 2.14 -0.92
CA SER A 175 7.61 2.57 0.27
C SER A 175 8.54 2.82 1.44
#